data_7081de4a4ffe53237de0e5abda0bf917
#
_entry.id   7081de4a4ffe53237de0e5abda0bf917
#
_cell.length_a   1.000
_cell.length_b   1.000
_cell.length_c   1.000
_cell.angle_alpha   90.00
_cell.angle_beta   90.00
_cell.angle_gamma   90.00
#
_symmetry.space_group_name_H-M   'P 1'
#
loop_
_entity.id
_entity.type
_entity.pdbx_description
1 polymer ?
#
loop_
_entity_poly.entity_id
_entity_poly.type
_entity_poly.pdbx_seq_one_letter_code
_entity_poly.pdbx_strand_id
1 'polypeptide(L)'
;MKTPVYFISDIHLKLNIDTNEKERRDKLYRLLDHILDTGGTCFFVGDLFDFYFEYPDLVPKAYMDFYQKALEMKKSGIDLHFLLGNHDYWVQEFMNDLVMDKIYFDDAIIEVNGKKFFITHGDGLLSWDHGYRVLKRIIRSKFFIWMLRWIHPTITYKISSS
;
A
#
# COMPACT_ATOMS: atom_id res chain seq x y z
N MET A 1 -15.24 5.46 12.61
CA MET A 1 -14.93 5.49 11.18
C MET A 1 -16.15 5.94 10.41
N LYS A 2 -15.93 6.71 9.32
CA LYS A 2 -17.00 7.11 8.41
C LYS A 2 -17.47 5.90 7.61
N THR A 3 -18.77 5.80 7.44
CA THR A 3 -19.39 4.74 6.62
C THR A 3 -19.89 5.33 5.31
N PRO A 4 -19.91 4.55 4.21
CA PRO A 4 -19.49 3.13 4.10
C PRO A 4 -17.99 2.93 4.30
N VAL A 5 -17.57 1.66 4.58
CA VAL A 5 -16.16 1.28 4.68
C VAL A 5 -15.83 0.30 3.56
N TYR A 6 -14.83 0.63 2.77
CA TYR A 6 -14.36 -0.16 1.63
C TYR A 6 -13.05 -0.84 1.99
N PHE A 7 -12.90 -2.10 1.59
CA PHE A 7 -11.66 -2.86 1.73
C PHE A 7 -11.19 -3.31 0.35
N ILE A 8 -9.96 -2.93 0.00
CA ILE A 8 -9.34 -3.22 -1.28
C ILE A 8 -7.98 -3.82 -0.99
N SER A 9 -7.65 -4.99 -1.55
CA SER A 9 -6.36 -5.68 -1.36
C SER A 9 -5.78 -6.16 -2.67
N ASP A 10 -4.49 -6.51 -2.65
CA ASP A 10 -3.79 -7.23 -3.73
C ASP A 10 -3.93 -6.55 -5.10
N ILE A 11 -3.78 -5.23 -5.12
CA ILE A 11 -3.88 -4.45 -6.35
C ILE A 11 -2.61 -4.62 -7.20
N HIS A 12 -1.43 -4.67 -6.56
CA HIS A 12 -0.14 -4.81 -7.22
C HIS A 12 0.05 -3.83 -8.39
N LEU A 13 -0.04 -2.53 -8.11
CA LEU A 13 0.29 -1.50 -9.11
C LEU A 13 1.75 -1.65 -9.54
N LYS A 14 1.98 -1.81 -10.85
CA LYS A 14 3.31 -2.10 -11.39
C LYS A 14 4.10 -0.83 -11.71
N LEU A 15 5.43 -0.92 -11.60
CA LEU A 15 6.34 0.13 -12.05
C LEU A 15 6.35 0.28 -13.59
N ASN A 16 6.19 -0.84 -14.32
CA ASN A 16 6.08 -0.84 -15.77
C ASN A 16 4.61 -0.77 -16.19
N ILE A 17 4.25 0.31 -16.87
CA ILE A 17 2.86 0.58 -17.27
C ILE A 17 2.67 0.14 -18.72
N ASP A 18 2.41 -1.15 -18.92
CA ASP A 18 1.98 -1.72 -20.21
C ASP A 18 0.47 -1.57 -20.43
N THR A 19 -0.05 -2.11 -21.52
CA THR A 19 -1.49 -2.04 -21.86
C THR A 19 -2.35 -2.71 -20.80
N ASN A 20 -1.95 -3.87 -20.29
CA ASN A 20 -2.71 -4.61 -19.29
C ASN A 20 -2.74 -3.85 -17.96
N GLU A 21 -1.60 -3.25 -17.57
CA GLU A 21 -1.53 -2.44 -16.36
C GLU A 21 -2.40 -1.19 -16.47
N LYS A 22 -2.47 -0.54 -17.63
CA LYS A 22 -3.39 0.60 -17.86
C LYS A 22 -4.84 0.19 -17.65
N GLU A 23 -5.28 -0.92 -18.23
CA GLU A 23 -6.65 -1.42 -18.06
C GLU A 23 -6.98 -1.75 -16.58
N ARG A 24 -5.99 -2.31 -15.84
CA ARG A 24 -6.15 -2.58 -14.41
C ARG A 24 -6.27 -1.30 -13.61
N ARG A 25 -5.44 -0.29 -13.89
CA ARG A 25 -5.50 1.04 -13.27
C ARG A 25 -6.82 1.73 -13.56
N ASP A 26 -7.31 1.66 -14.80
CA ASP A 26 -8.61 2.23 -15.16
C ASP A 26 -9.77 1.60 -14.35
N LYS A 27 -9.70 0.30 -14.07
CA LYS A 27 -10.69 -0.37 -13.20
C LYS A 27 -10.58 0.11 -11.75
N LEU A 28 -9.36 0.20 -11.23
CA LEU A 28 -9.12 0.74 -9.90
C LEU A 28 -9.64 2.17 -9.77
N TYR A 29 -9.28 3.05 -10.70
CA TYR A 29 -9.67 4.46 -10.62
C TYR A 29 -11.17 4.66 -10.74
N ARG A 30 -11.88 3.89 -11.55
CA ARG A 30 -13.36 3.89 -11.54
C ARG A 30 -13.94 3.49 -10.17
N LEU A 31 -13.33 2.53 -9.48
CA LEU A 31 -13.74 2.18 -8.12
C LEU A 31 -13.46 3.33 -7.14
N LEU A 32 -12.28 3.96 -7.23
CA LEU A 32 -11.91 5.10 -6.38
C LEU A 32 -12.80 6.31 -6.65
N ASP A 33 -13.21 6.55 -7.91
CA ASP A 33 -14.20 7.59 -8.28
C ASP A 33 -15.55 7.30 -7.63
N HIS A 34 -16.02 6.05 -7.68
CA HIS A 34 -17.25 5.66 -6.97
C HIS A 34 -17.16 5.89 -5.45
N ILE A 35 -16.00 5.60 -4.83
CA ILE A 35 -15.77 5.86 -3.41
C ILE A 35 -15.76 7.38 -3.15
N LEU A 36 -15.20 8.16 -4.08
CA LEU A 36 -15.16 9.61 -4.00
C LEU A 36 -16.60 10.19 -3.99
N ASP A 37 -17.47 9.67 -4.84
CA ASP A 37 -18.88 10.11 -4.92
C ASP A 37 -19.71 9.70 -3.69
N THR A 38 -19.42 8.55 -3.11
CA THR A 38 -20.19 8.00 -1.98
C THR A 38 -19.67 8.42 -0.61
N GLY A 39 -18.40 8.82 -0.53
CA GLY A 39 -17.73 9.14 0.74
C GLY A 39 -17.41 7.90 1.58
N GLY A 40 -16.95 8.12 2.81
CA GLY A 40 -16.69 7.06 3.78
C GLY A 40 -15.23 6.87 4.13
N THR A 41 -14.84 5.63 4.39
CA THR A 41 -13.46 5.22 4.72
C THR A 41 -13.00 4.15 3.73
N CYS A 42 -11.79 4.30 3.19
CA CYS A 42 -11.18 3.32 2.30
C CYS A 42 -9.93 2.71 2.95
N PHE A 43 -9.92 1.38 3.07
CA PHE A 43 -8.78 0.59 3.52
C PHE A 43 -8.12 -0.10 2.33
N PHE A 44 -6.85 0.18 2.12
CA PHE A 44 -5.97 -0.67 1.32
C PHE A 44 -5.37 -1.72 2.25
N VAL A 45 -5.61 -3.01 1.96
CA VAL A 45 -5.26 -4.11 2.87
C VAL A 45 -4.14 -4.94 2.25
N GLY A 46 -2.96 -4.36 2.20
CA GLY A 46 -1.73 -4.96 1.70
C GLY A 46 -1.61 -5.03 0.18
N ASP A 47 -0.37 -5.05 -0.28
CA ASP A 47 0.02 -5.25 -1.67
C ASP A 47 -0.70 -4.31 -2.65
N LEU A 48 -0.80 -3.04 -2.25
CA LEU A 48 -1.28 -1.96 -3.11
C LEU A 48 -0.34 -1.76 -4.30
N PHE A 49 0.96 -1.87 -4.04
CA PHE A 49 2.02 -1.77 -5.03
C PHE A 49 2.69 -3.14 -5.22
N ASP A 50 3.09 -3.47 -6.44
CA ASP A 50 3.87 -4.67 -6.75
C ASP A 50 5.28 -4.60 -6.14
N PHE A 51 5.81 -3.39 -6.05
CA PHE A 51 7.01 -3.06 -5.29
C PHE A 51 6.99 -1.61 -4.86
N TYR A 52 7.18 -1.36 -3.56
CA TYR A 52 7.27 -0.01 -3.02
C TYR A 52 8.46 0.12 -2.08
N PHE A 53 9.33 1.07 -2.36
CA PHE A 53 10.41 1.47 -1.49
C PHE A 53 10.53 2.99 -1.50
N GLU A 54 10.36 3.63 -0.36
CA GLU A 54 10.45 5.07 -0.20
C GLU A 54 11.85 5.47 0.24
N TYR A 55 12.52 6.26 -0.58
CA TYR A 55 13.76 6.93 -0.22
C TYR A 55 13.45 8.27 0.44
N PRO A 56 14.38 8.86 1.23
CA PRO A 56 14.12 10.12 1.93
C PRO A 56 13.59 11.25 1.04
N ASP A 57 14.12 11.36 -0.19
CA ASP A 57 13.80 12.45 -1.12
C ASP A 57 13.22 11.95 -2.46
N LEU A 58 12.90 10.66 -2.58
CA LEU A 58 12.46 10.07 -3.84
C LEU A 58 11.35 9.05 -3.66
N VAL A 59 10.32 9.19 -4.48
CA VAL A 59 9.21 8.24 -4.58
C VAL A 59 9.08 7.70 -6.01
N PRO A 60 8.53 6.49 -6.20
CA PRO A 60 8.33 5.94 -7.53
C PRO A 60 7.35 6.79 -8.35
N LYS A 61 7.86 7.45 -9.41
CA LYS A 61 7.04 8.27 -10.32
C LYS A 61 5.94 7.48 -11.04
N ALA A 62 6.09 6.17 -11.16
CA ALA A 62 5.11 5.30 -11.82
C ALA A 62 3.77 5.23 -11.07
N TYR A 63 3.72 5.69 -9.83
CA TYR A 63 2.50 5.71 -9.00
C TYR A 63 1.93 7.12 -8.80
N MET A 64 2.39 8.10 -9.60
CA MET A 64 1.98 9.49 -9.45
C MET A 64 0.47 9.69 -9.63
N ASP A 65 -0.14 8.98 -10.56
CA ASP A 65 -1.59 8.96 -10.78
C ASP A 65 -2.37 8.47 -9.54
N PHE A 66 -1.84 7.43 -8.87
CA PHE A 66 -2.42 6.96 -7.59
C PHE A 66 -2.28 8.02 -6.48
N TYR A 67 -1.10 8.62 -6.33
CA TYR A 67 -0.90 9.66 -5.31
C TYR A 67 -1.84 10.83 -5.51
N GLN A 68 -2.02 11.29 -6.77
CA GLN A 68 -2.95 12.36 -7.09
C GLN A 68 -4.39 11.99 -6.71
N LYS A 69 -4.83 10.76 -7.06
CA LYS A 69 -6.18 10.29 -6.72
C LYS A 69 -6.37 10.16 -5.21
N ALA A 70 -5.41 9.64 -4.48
CA ALA A 70 -5.47 9.55 -3.02
C ALA A 70 -5.57 10.93 -2.36
N LEU A 71 -4.78 11.91 -2.81
CA LEU A 71 -4.84 13.28 -2.31
C LEU A 71 -6.17 13.97 -2.64
N GLU A 72 -6.76 13.71 -3.80
CA GLU A 72 -8.11 14.17 -4.16
C GLU A 72 -9.15 13.59 -3.19
N MET A 73 -9.11 12.29 -2.94
CA MET A 73 -10.01 11.60 -1.99
C MET A 73 -9.90 12.18 -0.57
N LYS A 74 -8.68 12.40 -0.08
CA LYS A 74 -8.46 13.05 1.24
C LYS A 74 -9.06 14.45 1.30
N LYS A 75 -8.82 15.28 0.27
CA LYS A 75 -9.38 16.64 0.19
C LYS A 75 -10.90 16.63 0.19
N SER A 76 -11.51 15.59 -0.37
CA SER A 76 -12.98 15.39 -0.37
C SER A 76 -13.51 14.78 0.93
N GLY A 77 -12.64 14.56 1.91
CA GLY A 77 -13.01 14.10 3.25
C GLY A 77 -13.17 12.59 3.40
N ILE A 78 -12.62 11.79 2.49
CA ILE A 78 -12.55 10.33 2.64
C ILE A 78 -11.36 10.00 3.54
N ASP A 79 -11.56 9.12 4.51
CA ASP A 79 -10.50 8.64 5.39
C ASP A 79 -9.75 7.48 4.68
N LEU A 80 -8.45 7.68 4.39
CA LEU A 80 -7.62 6.69 3.70
C LEU A 80 -6.72 5.95 4.70
N HIS A 81 -6.89 4.65 4.78
CA HIS A 81 -6.11 3.78 5.65
C HIS A 81 -5.34 2.75 4.84
N PHE A 82 -4.11 2.46 5.25
CA PHE A 82 -3.26 1.48 4.59
C PHE A 82 -2.68 0.49 5.59
N LEU A 83 -3.02 -0.77 5.46
CA LEU A 83 -2.36 -1.88 6.14
C LEU A 83 -1.33 -2.46 5.17
N LEU A 84 -0.06 -2.50 5.59
CA LEU A 84 1.05 -2.88 4.71
C LEU A 84 1.07 -4.38 4.41
N GLY A 85 1.35 -4.70 3.15
CA GLY A 85 1.62 -6.06 2.71
C GLY A 85 3.11 -6.43 2.76
N ASN A 86 3.47 -7.42 2.01
CA ASN A 86 4.88 -7.83 1.87
C ASN A 86 5.59 -7.14 0.71
N HIS A 87 4.89 -6.66 -0.30
CA HIS A 87 5.44 -5.95 -1.45
C HIS A 87 5.64 -4.46 -1.20
N ASP A 88 4.94 -3.88 -0.23
CA ASP A 88 4.90 -2.44 0.02
C ASP A 88 5.16 -2.05 1.49
N TYR A 89 5.95 -2.85 2.18
CA TYR A 89 6.27 -2.62 3.60
C TYR A 89 7.15 -1.39 3.84
N TRP A 90 7.93 -0.95 2.85
CA TRP A 90 8.96 0.09 3.04
C TRP A 90 8.45 1.50 2.77
N VAL A 91 7.33 1.84 3.38
CA VAL A 91 6.75 3.19 3.41
C VAL A 91 7.44 4.06 4.46
N GLN A 92 7.47 5.37 4.23
CA GLN A 92 8.02 6.37 5.15
C GLN A 92 7.11 7.61 5.21
N GLU A 93 7.72 8.78 5.35
CA GLU A 93 7.04 10.05 5.62
C GLU A 93 6.07 10.45 4.50
N PHE A 94 6.43 10.24 3.23
CA PHE A 94 5.58 10.65 2.12
C PHE A 94 4.22 9.93 2.14
N MET A 95 4.23 8.59 2.26
CA MET A 95 2.99 7.83 2.34
C MET A 95 2.24 8.10 3.64
N ASN A 96 2.97 8.15 4.78
CA ASN A 96 2.36 8.28 6.09
C ASN A 96 1.80 9.69 6.35
N ASP A 97 2.50 10.73 5.94
CA ASP A 97 2.14 12.10 6.31
C ASP A 97 1.29 12.80 5.24
N LEU A 98 1.47 12.43 3.97
CA LEU A 98 0.80 13.10 2.86
C LEU A 98 -0.32 12.26 2.24
N VAL A 99 -0.06 11.00 1.90
CA VAL A 99 -0.97 10.21 1.06
C VAL A 99 -2.05 9.52 1.87
N MET A 100 -1.69 8.89 2.99
CA MET A 100 -2.63 8.16 3.85
C MET A 100 -2.97 8.96 5.11
N ASP A 101 -4.12 8.69 5.71
CA ASP A 101 -4.47 9.26 7.02
C ASP A 101 -3.94 8.36 8.15
N LYS A 102 -3.81 7.07 7.87
CA LYS A 102 -3.25 6.12 8.83
C LYS A 102 -2.63 4.91 8.14
N ILE A 103 -1.43 4.54 8.59
CA ILE A 103 -0.73 3.33 8.16
C ILE A 103 -0.64 2.33 9.32
N TYR A 104 -0.89 1.07 9.01
CA TYR A 104 -0.78 -0.06 9.93
C TYR A 104 0.34 -0.98 9.45
N PHE A 105 1.37 -1.13 10.27
CA PHE A 105 2.54 -1.96 9.98
C PHE A 105 2.31 -3.44 10.27
N ASP A 106 1.32 -3.73 11.11
CA ASP A 106 0.91 -5.06 11.51
C ASP A 106 -0.62 -5.18 11.45
N ASP A 107 -1.13 -6.36 11.71
CA ASP A 107 -2.56 -6.63 11.81
C ASP A 107 -3.27 -5.63 12.73
N ALA A 108 -4.49 -5.29 12.40
CA ALA A 108 -5.23 -4.25 13.11
C ALA A 108 -6.63 -4.71 13.53
N ILE A 109 -7.08 -4.20 14.67
CA ILE A 109 -8.49 -4.28 15.05
C ILE A 109 -9.09 -2.89 14.88
N ILE A 110 -10.14 -2.81 14.08
CA ILE A 110 -10.90 -1.58 13.86
C ILE A 110 -12.31 -1.73 14.39
N GLU A 111 -12.95 -0.62 14.70
CA GLU A 111 -14.36 -0.59 15.10
C GLU A 111 -15.18 0.24 14.12
N VAL A 112 -16.26 -0.38 13.60
CA VAL A 112 -17.22 0.26 12.70
C VAL A 112 -18.62 -0.01 13.23
N ASN A 113 -19.37 1.03 13.55
CA ASN A 113 -20.75 0.95 14.05
C ASN A 113 -20.89 -0.03 15.24
N GLY A 114 -19.95 0.03 16.21
CA GLY A 114 -19.94 -0.83 17.40
C GLY A 114 -19.50 -2.28 17.16
N LYS A 115 -19.15 -2.65 15.92
CA LYS A 115 -18.63 -3.98 15.58
C LYS A 115 -17.11 -3.92 15.40
N LYS A 116 -16.40 -4.91 15.96
CA LYS A 116 -14.95 -5.04 15.80
C LYS A 116 -14.63 -5.94 14.62
N PHE A 117 -13.69 -5.47 13.79
CA PHE A 117 -13.16 -6.20 12.64
C PHE A 117 -11.66 -6.40 12.83
N PHE A 118 -11.20 -7.63 12.69
CA PHE A 118 -9.78 -7.94 12.59
C PHE A 118 -9.38 -7.87 11.12
N ILE A 119 -8.39 -7.05 10.82
CA ILE A 119 -7.89 -6.84 9.47
C ILE A 119 -6.45 -7.34 9.42
N THR A 120 -6.18 -8.21 8.47
CA THR A 120 -4.85 -8.76 8.20
C THR A 120 -4.66 -8.91 6.70
N HIS A 121 -3.44 -8.70 6.21
CA HIS A 121 -3.09 -9.04 4.83
C HIS A 121 -2.96 -10.56 4.65
N GLY A 122 -2.62 -11.29 5.72
CA GLY A 122 -2.62 -12.74 5.72
C GLY A 122 -1.30 -13.39 5.30
N ASP A 123 -0.28 -12.62 4.96
CA ASP A 123 1.03 -13.15 4.58
C ASP A 123 1.73 -13.83 5.76
N GLY A 124 2.17 -15.11 5.55
CA GLY A 124 2.87 -15.88 6.58
C GLY A 124 1.99 -16.43 7.72
N LEU A 125 0.67 -16.49 7.53
CA LEU A 125 -0.25 -17.13 8.49
C LEU A 125 -0.09 -18.65 8.55
N LEU A 126 0.39 -19.29 7.48
CA LEU A 126 0.56 -20.73 7.43
C LEU A 126 1.68 -21.18 8.38
N SER A 127 1.35 -22.12 9.26
CA SER A 127 2.28 -22.58 10.32
C SER A 127 3.54 -23.25 9.81
N TRP A 128 3.52 -23.82 8.60
CA TRP A 128 4.68 -24.51 7.98
C TRP A 128 5.58 -23.61 7.12
N ASP A 129 5.21 -22.34 6.92
CA ASP A 129 5.97 -21.41 6.08
C ASP A 129 7.10 -20.71 6.87
N HIS A 130 7.94 -21.53 7.49
CA HIS A 130 9.07 -21.04 8.29
C HIS A 130 10.08 -20.24 7.46
N GLY A 131 10.34 -20.66 6.22
CA GLY A 131 11.28 -19.99 5.32
C GLY A 131 10.82 -18.57 5.00
N TYR A 132 9.55 -18.41 4.64
CA TYR A 132 8.97 -17.10 4.37
C TYR A 132 8.98 -16.19 5.60
N ARG A 133 8.65 -16.72 6.78
CA ARG A 133 8.68 -15.95 8.04
C ARG A 133 10.08 -15.43 8.39
N VAL A 134 11.12 -16.24 8.13
CA VAL A 134 12.52 -15.82 8.32
C VAL A 134 12.86 -14.73 7.31
N LEU A 135 12.57 -14.95 6.02
CA LEU A 135 12.79 -13.96 4.97
C LEU A 135 12.06 -12.63 5.27
N LYS A 136 10.78 -12.71 5.62
CA LYS A 136 9.97 -11.55 6.03
C LYS A 136 10.64 -10.76 7.17
N ARG A 137 11.18 -11.44 8.19
CA ARG A 137 11.89 -10.80 9.29
C ARG A 137 13.17 -10.10 8.83
N ILE A 138 13.91 -10.72 7.91
CA ILE A 138 15.15 -10.15 7.37
C ILE A 138 14.84 -8.87 6.57
N ILE A 139 13.92 -8.94 5.61
CA ILE A 139 13.61 -7.82 4.71
C ILE A 139 12.92 -6.65 5.43
N ARG A 140 12.24 -6.92 6.55
CA ARG A 140 11.64 -5.91 7.44
C ARG A 140 12.61 -5.37 8.50
N SER A 141 13.84 -5.92 8.59
CA SER A 141 14.81 -5.47 9.57
C SER A 141 15.34 -4.06 9.25
N LYS A 142 15.60 -3.28 10.30
CA LYS A 142 16.18 -1.93 10.17
C LYS A 142 17.51 -1.95 9.42
N PHE A 143 18.31 -3.02 9.60
CA PHE A 143 19.58 -3.19 8.91
C PHE A 143 19.39 -3.37 7.41
N PHE A 144 18.46 -4.23 6.98
CA PHE A 144 18.16 -4.45 5.56
C PHE A 144 17.62 -3.18 4.90
N ILE A 145 16.71 -2.47 5.56
CA ILE A 145 16.17 -1.20 5.09
C ILE A 145 17.29 -0.14 4.94
N TRP A 146 18.17 -0.06 5.96
CA TRP A 146 19.34 0.83 5.91
C TRP A 146 20.26 0.48 4.74
N MET A 147 20.56 -0.79 4.53
CA MET A 147 21.39 -1.25 3.41
C MET A 147 20.77 -0.89 2.06
N LEU A 148 19.46 -1.10 1.87
CA LEU A 148 18.77 -0.75 0.62
C LEU A 148 18.80 0.74 0.32
N ARG A 149 18.82 1.61 1.33
CA ARG A 149 18.94 3.08 1.13
C ARG A 149 20.23 3.50 0.46
N TRP A 150 21.29 2.71 0.56
CA TRP A 150 22.58 2.96 -0.10
C TRP A 150 22.62 2.45 -1.53
N ILE A 151 21.66 1.64 -1.94
CA ILE A 151 21.55 1.17 -3.33
C ILE A 151 20.86 2.29 -4.14
N HIS A 152 21.45 2.59 -5.30
CA HIS A 152 20.88 3.64 -6.15
C HIS A 152 19.44 3.28 -6.57
N PRO A 153 18.46 4.18 -6.45
CA PRO A 153 17.05 3.91 -6.72
C PRO A 153 16.76 3.27 -8.08
N THR A 154 17.51 3.68 -9.12
CA THR A 154 17.37 3.10 -10.46
C THR A 154 17.64 1.59 -10.48
N ILE A 155 18.59 1.11 -9.66
CA ILE A 155 18.93 -0.31 -9.59
C ILE A 155 17.79 -1.05 -8.89
N THR A 156 17.34 -0.54 -7.75
CA THR A 156 16.26 -1.14 -6.97
C THR A 156 14.96 -1.25 -7.78
N TYR A 157 14.54 -0.17 -8.45
CA TYR A 157 13.33 -0.17 -9.27
C TYR A 157 13.47 -0.99 -10.56
N LYS A 158 14.69 -1.11 -11.14
CA LYS A 158 14.91 -1.95 -12.31
C LYS A 158 14.82 -3.43 -11.99
N ILE A 159 15.37 -3.87 -10.85
CA ILE A 159 15.30 -5.27 -10.42
C ILE A 159 13.85 -5.68 -10.15
N SER A 160 13.07 -4.81 -9.53
CA SER A 160 11.68 -5.11 -9.19
C SER A 160 10.71 -5.02 -10.39
N SER A 161 11.13 -4.44 -11.51
CA SER A 161 10.30 -4.32 -12.73
C SER A 161 10.56 -5.43 -13.76
N SER A 162 11.47 -6.38 -13.46
CA SER A 162 11.83 -7.53 -14.31
C SER A 162 10.96 -8.73 -14.02
#